data_d8cd98b138c8cd8c7520b55d8e99a3e1
#
_entry.id   d8cd98b138c8cd8c7520b55d8e99a3e1
#
_cell.length_a   1.000
_cell.length_b   1.000
_cell.length_c   1.000
_cell.angle_alpha   90.00
_cell.angle_beta   90.00
_cell.angle_gamma   90.00
#
_symmetry.space_group_name_H-M   'P 1'
#
loop_
_entity.id
_entity.type
_entity.pdbx_description
1 polymer ?
#
loop_
_entity_poly.entity_id
_entity_poly.type
_entity_poly.pdbx_seq_one_letter_code
_entity_poly.pdbx_strand_id
1 'polypeptide(L)'
;MERVDARGKTCPLPVIETKKVLESMTEGTVEVLVDNAIAVQNLCKMAEQKKMKAVSEKQSEDRYVVTITVEAGSQTQPDAAPVVCMPDGRSAGTVVALTAETMGTGDDVLGKILMKGFVYALTEQDQLPETIVLYNGGAKLSVEGAETLADLKLMEAQGVEILTCGTCLNHYGLSEKLAVGSVTNMYRIAEVLSKAGKVIRP
;
A
#
# COMPACT_ATOMS: atom_id res chain seq x y z
N MET A 1 -9.47 11.80 -24.46
CA MET A 1 -8.15 11.32 -24.04
C MET A 1 -7.48 12.45 -23.27
N GLU A 2 -7.27 12.26 -21.98
CA GLU A 2 -6.65 13.24 -21.09
C GLU A 2 -5.20 12.84 -20.83
N ARG A 3 -4.33 13.82 -20.52
CA ARG A 3 -2.92 13.57 -20.28
C ARG A 3 -2.45 14.25 -19.00
N VAL A 4 -1.78 13.48 -18.14
CA VAL A 4 -1.20 13.95 -16.88
C VAL A 4 0.32 13.85 -16.95
N ASP A 5 1.04 14.95 -16.79
CA ASP A 5 2.50 14.94 -16.65
C ASP A 5 2.88 14.98 -15.18
N ALA A 6 3.29 13.84 -14.65
CA ALA A 6 3.67 13.65 -13.26
C ALA A 6 5.17 13.34 -13.08
N ARG A 7 5.98 13.65 -14.11
CA ARG A 7 7.44 13.52 -14.03
C ARG A 7 8.02 14.52 -13.03
N GLY A 8 9.04 14.11 -12.29
CA GLY A 8 9.65 14.91 -11.22
C GLY A 8 8.81 15.07 -9.97
N LYS A 9 7.62 14.46 -9.94
CA LYS A 9 6.73 14.51 -8.76
C LYS A 9 6.94 13.30 -7.88
N THR A 10 7.10 13.55 -6.59
CA THR A 10 7.21 12.48 -5.58
C THR A 10 5.85 11.97 -5.15
N CYS A 11 5.82 10.71 -4.69
CA CYS A 11 4.63 10.14 -4.04
C CYS A 11 4.15 11.08 -2.90
N PRO A 12 2.82 11.35 -2.79
CA PRO A 12 1.72 10.70 -3.53
C PRO A 12 1.19 11.48 -4.75
N LEU A 13 1.87 12.56 -5.20
CA LEU A 13 1.35 13.50 -6.21
C LEU A 13 0.90 12.85 -7.53
N PRO A 14 1.68 11.93 -8.15
CA PRO A 14 1.23 11.28 -9.39
C PRO A 14 -0.13 10.59 -9.26
N VAL A 15 -0.35 9.91 -8.13
CA VAL A 15 -1.60 9.18 -7.85
C VAL A 15 -2.76 10.16 -7.63
N ILE A 16 -2.55 11.23 -6.86
CA ILE A 16 -3.59 12.22 -6.54
C ILE A 16 -4.03 12.97 -7.79
N GLU A 17 -3.09 13.42 -8.62
CA GLU A 17 -3.41 14.15 -9.85
C GLU A 17 -4.15 13.27 -10.84
N THR A 18 -3.69 12.04 -11.02
CA THR A 18 -4.37 11.07 -11.88
C THR A 18 -5.78 10.77 -11.38
N LYS A 19 -5.95 10.60 -10.07
CA LYS A 19 -7.27 10.39 -9.45
C LYS A 19 -8.23 11.53 -9.75
N LYS A 20 -7.79 12.80 -9.61
CA LYS A 20 -8.62 13.97 -9.89
C LYS A 20 -9.11 14.00 -11.34
N VAL A 21 -8.24 13.65 -12.28
CA VAL A 21 -8.61 13.57 -13.71
C VAL A 21 -9.60 12.44 -13.94
N LEU A 22 -9.35 11.25 -13.39
CA LEU A 22 -10.26 10.10 -13.52
C LEU A 22 -11.65 10.38 -12.93
N GLU A 23 -11.73 11.13 -11.81
CA GLU A 23 -13.00 11.50 -11.18
C GLU A 23 -13.81 12.55 -11.97
N SER A 24 -13.15 13.31 -12.84
CA SER A 24 -13.81 14.27 -13.73
C SER A 24 -14.32 13.65 -15.05
N MET A 25 -13.94 12.38 -15.32
CA MET A 25 -14.28 11.69 -16.55
C MET A 25 -15.38 10.64 -16.32
N THR A 26 -16.32 10.53 -17.25
CA THR A 26 -17.33 9.47 -17.25
C THR A 26 -16.89 8.23 -18.05
N GLU A 27 -16.08 8.45 -19.09
CA GLU A 27 -15.48 7.42 -19.94
C GLU A 27 -14.27 7.97 -20.67
N GLY A 28 -13.38 7.10 -21.12
CA GLY A 28 -12.22 7.46 -21.93
C GLY A 28 -10.92 6.93 -21.40
N THR A 29 -9.82 7.55 -21.82
CA THR A 29 -8.47 7.10 -21.50
C THR A 29 -7.64 8.24 -20.94
N VAL A 30 -6.88 7.98 -19.88
CA VAL A 30 -5.91 8.91 -19.29
C VAL A 30 -4.51 8.35 -19.48
N GLU A 31 -3.64 9.13 -20.12
CA GLU A 31 -2.20 8.87 -20.19
C GLU A 31 -1.47 9.60 -19.09
N VAL A 32 -0.73 8.87 -18.28
CA VAL A 32 0.08 9.44 -17.19
C VAL A 32 1.56 9.22 -17.49
N LEU A 33 2.31 10.32 -17.57
CA LEU A 33 3.77 10.27 -17.73
C LEU A 33 4.43 10.31 -16.36
N VAL A 34 5.31 9.35 -16.11
CA VAL A 34 6.13 9.28 -14.89
C VAL A 34 7.57 8.92 -15.22
N ASP A 35 8.48 9.17 -14.29
CA ASP A 35 9.92 9.02 -14.45
C ASP A 35 10.53 7.86 -13.65
N ASN A 36 9.71 7.10 -12.92
CA ASN A 36 10.20 5.99 -12.13
C ASN A 36 9.21 4.82 -12.06
N ALA A 37 9.75 3.61 -11.89
CA ALA A 37 8.96 2.37 -11.88
C ALA A 37 7.99 2.28 -10.68
N ILE A 38 8.30 2.94 -9.56
CA ILE A 38 7.44 2.94 -8.38
C ILE A 38 6.14 3.72 -8.65
N ALA A 39 6.26 4.87 -9.34
CA ALA A 39 5.08 5.62 -9.76
C ALA A 39 4.20 4.78 -10.72
N VAL A 40 4.81 4.02 -11.63
CA VAL A 40 4.08 3.08 -12.50
C VAL A 40 3.30 2.06 -11.68
N GLN A 41 3.96 1.36 -10.75
CA GLN A 41 3.32 0.36 -9.89
C GLN A 41 2.16 0.95 -9.10
N ASN A 42 2.36 2.13 -8.52
CA ASN A 42 1.33 2.82 -7.74
C ASN A 42 0.10 3.19 -8.58
N LEU A 43 0.30 3.65 -9.82
CA LEU A 43 -0.78 3.99 -10.74
C LEU A 43 -1.54 2.74 -11.22
N CYS A 44 -0.83 1.68 -11.58
CA CYS A 44 -1.45 0.41 -11.96
C CYS A 44 -2.28 -0.16 -10.82
N LYS A 45 -1.74 -0.14 -9.60
CA LYS A 45 -2.45 -0.63 -8.42
C LYS A 45 -3.69 0.22 -8.08
N MET A 46 -3.61 1.54 -8.22
CA MET A 46 -4.77 2.42 -8.06
C MET A 46 -5.86 2.09 -9.10
N ALA A 47 -5.47 1.89 -10.36
CA ALA A 47 -6.42 1.52 -11.41
C ALA A 47 -7.10 0.16 -11.13
N GLU A 48 -6.33 -0.83 -10.70
CA GLU A 48 -6.83 -2.15 -10.31
C GLU A 48 -7.84 -2.07 -9.16
N GLN A 49 -7.54 -1.30 -8.11
CA GLN A 49 -8.46 -1.07 -6.99
C GLN A 49 -9.77 -0.43 -7.42
N LYS A 50 -9.73 0.44 -8.44
CA LYS A 50 -10.91 1.06 -9.04
C LYS A 50 -11.56 0.20 -10.13
N LYS A 51 -11.11 -1.05 -10.34
CA LYS A 51 -11.57 -1.96 -11.38
C LYS A 51 -11.43 -1.39 -12.80
N MET A 52 -10.42 -0.55 -13.00
CA MET A 52 -10.08 0.05 -14.29
C MET A 52 -8.93 -0.73 -14.94
N LYS A 53 -8.86 -0.74 -16.26
CA LYS A 53 -7.74 -1.34 -16.98
C LYS A 53 -6.58 -0.36 -17.04
N ALA A 54 -5.39 -0.83 -16.67
CA ALA A 54 -4.14 -0.05 -16.80
C ALA A 54 -3.11 -0.85 -17.60
N VAL A 55 -2.45 -0.15 -18.50
CA VAL A 55 -1.32 -0.68 -19.29
C VAL A 55 -0.15 0.26 -19.10
N SER A 56 1.03 -0.27 -18.82
CA SER A 56 2.24 0.54 -18.69
C SER A 56 3.23 0.22 -19.80
N GLU A 57 3.87 1.25 -20.32
CA GLU A 57 4.91 1.16 -21.35
C GLU A 57 6.14 1.93 -20.91
N LYS A 58 7.32 1.28 -21.00
CA LYS A 58 8.60 1.92 -20.78
C LYS A 58 9.11 2.51 -22.09
N GLN A 59 9.18 3.83 -22.20
CA GLN A 59 9.67 4.54 -23.38
C GLN A 59 11.18 4.79 -23.37
N SER A 60 11.76 5.02 -22.18
CA SER A 60 13.21 5.15 -21.96
C SER A 60 13.56 4.82 -20.52
N GLU A 61 14.83 4.99 -20.12
CA GLU A 61 15.32 4.66 -18.78
C GLU A 61 14.56 5.42 -17.68
N ASP A 62 14.24 6.70 -17.92
CA ASP A 62 13.54 7.59 -17.00
C ASP A 62 12.19 8.07 -17.56
N ARG A 63 11.55 7.27 -18.42
CA ARG A 63 10.27 7.67 -19.00
C ARG A 63 9.33 6.49 -19.18
N TYR A 64 8.23 6.54 -18.47
CA TYR A 64 7.16 5.57 -18.51
C TYR A 64 5.84 6.26 -18.82
N VAL A 65 4.96 5.56 -19.53
CA VAL A 65 3.58 5.97 -19.78
C VAL A 65 2.67 4.92 -19.17
N VAL A 66 1.73 5.36 -18.34
CA VAL A 66 0.67 4.50 -17.82
C VAL A 66 -0.64 4.96 -18.44
N THR A 67 -1.27 4.09 -19.20
CA THR A 67 -2.56 4.33 -19.85
C THR A 67 -3.66 3.66 -19.04
N ILE A 68 -4.58 4.45 -18.48
CA ILE A 68 -5.71 3.99 -17.68
C ILE A 68 -6.98 4.20 -18.47
N THR A 69 -7.77 3.14 -18.65
CA THR A 69 -9.05 3.18 -19.37
C THR A 69 -10.21 3.14 -18.40
N VAL A 70 -11.08 4.14 -18.49
CA VAL A 70 -12.35 4.25 -17.77
C VAL A 70 -13.46 3.75 -18.71
N GLU A 71 -14.10 2.64 -18.34
CA GLU A 71 -15.27 2.11 -19.07
C GLU A 71 -16.55 2.75 -18.53
N ALA A 72 -17.51 3.07 -19.42
CA ALA A 72 -18.80 3.62 -19.02
C ALA A 72 -19.52 2.67 -18.03
N GLY A 73 -19.83 3.16 -16.83
CA GLY A 73 -20.43 2.36 -15.76
C GLY A 73 -19.45 1.88 -14.69
N SER A 74 -18.15 2.16 -14.82
CA SER A 74 -17.10 1.80 -13.85
C SER A 74 -16.98 2.78 -12.66
N GLN A 75 -17.79 3.84 -12.59
CA GLN A 75 -17.81 4.72 -11.42
C GLN A 75 -18.60 4.04 -10.30
N THR A 76 -17.88 3.30 -9.48
CA THR A 76 -18.42 2.91 -8.16
C THR A 76 -18.49 4.15 -7.28
N GLN A 77 -19.70 4.46 -6.84
CA GLN A 77 -19.98 5.39 -5.74
C GLN A 77 -19.03 5.10 -4.55
N PRO A 78 -18.76 6.11 -3.70
CA PRO A 78 -18.06 5.84 -2.44
C PRO A 78 -18.87 4.79 -1.68
N ASP A 79 -18.41 3.56 -1.70
CA ASP A 79 -18.97 2.50 -0.90
C ASP A 79 -18.85 2.89 0.59
N ALA A 80 -19.97 3.37 1.12
CA ALA A 80 -20.29 3.06 2.49
C ALA A 80 -20.52 1.55 2.52
N ALA A 81 -19.46 0.77 2.60
CA ALA A 81 -19.55 -0.66 2.79
C ALA A 81 -20.35 -0.92 4.06
N PRO A 82 -21.44 -1.72 3.99
CA PRO A 82 -22.04 -2.21 5.22
C PRO A 82 -20.94 -2.94 5.97
N VAL A 83 -20.91 -2.76 7.29
CA VAL A 83 -20.04 -3.53 8.20
C VAL A 83 -20.44 -4.99 8.05
N VAL A 84 -19.82 -5.68 7.11
CA VAL A 84 -19.98 -7.11 6.94
C VAL A 84 -19.08 -7.74 7.99
N CYS A 85 -19.69 -8.35 8.99
CA CYS A 85 -18.99 -9.29 9.84
C CYS A 85 -18.43 -10.39 8.95
N MET A 86 -17.13 -10.35 8.70
CA MET A 86 -16.44 -11.39 7.93
C MET A 86 -16.37 -12.65 8.80
N PRO A 87 -16.85 -13.80 8.33
CA PRO A 87 -16.82 -15.02 9.13
C PRO A 87 -15.45 -15.70 9.23
N ASP A 88 -14.38 -14.99 8.85
CA ASP A 88 -13.02 -15.53 8.72
C ASP A 88 -12.08 -15.19 9.89
N GLY A 89 -12.60 -14.69 11.01
CA GLY A 89 -11.81 -14.41 12.21
C GLY A 89 -10.99 -13.11 12.17
N ARG A 90 -11.09 -12.29 11.10
CA ARG A 90 -10.44 -10.98 11.05
C ARG A 90 -11.25 -9.94 11.82
N SER A 91 -10.55 -9.04 12.52
CA SER A 91 -11.16 -7.88 13.17
C SER A 91 -11.44 -6.80 12.13
N ALA A 92 -12.69 -6.72 11.66
CA ALA A 92 -13.09 -5.74 10.67
C ALA A 92 -12.72 -4.31 11.10
N GLY A 93 -12.02 -3.60 10.22
CA GLY A 93 -11.61 -2.22 10.46
C GLY A 93 -10.41 -2.06 11.40
N THR A 94 -9.74 -3.13 11.84
CA THR A 94 -8.49 -2.99 12.60
C THR A 94 -7.29 -2.92 11.66
N VAL A 95 -6.53 -1.83 11.75
CA VAL A 95 -5.29 -1.61 11.00
C VAL A 95 -4.12 -1.53 11.96
N VAL A 96 -3.02 -2.23 11.63
CA VAL A 96 -1.75 -2.11 12.36
C VAL A 96 -0.77 -1.29 11.52
N ALA A 97 -0.26 -0.21 12.09
CA ALA A 97 0.70 0.67 11.43
C ALA A 97 2.12 0.48 12.01
N LEU A 98 2.96 -0.28 11.31
CA LEU A 98 4.36 -0.48 11.66
C LEU A 98 5.21 0.62 11.03
N THR A 99 5.66 1.58 11.85
CA THR A 99 6.32 2.81 11.37
C THR A 99 7.82 2.84 11.61
N ALA A 100 8.32 1.93 12.42
CA ALA A 100 9.73 1.78 12.76
C ALA A 100 10.10 0.29 12.77
N GLU A 101 11.39 0.00 12.76
CA GLU A 101 11.91 -1.35 13.00
C GLU A 101 12.02 -1.69 14.50
N THR A 102 11.75 -0.70 15.35
CA THR A 102 11.75 -0.81 16.81
C THR A 102 10.39 -0.43 17.37
N MET A 103 9.99 -1.03 18.49
CA MET A 103 8.80 -0.67 19.23
C MET A 103 9.16 0.33 20.35
N GLY A 104 8.44 1.48 20.34
CA GLY A 104 8.70 2.55 21.30
C GLY A 104 9.98 3.33 21.01
N THR A 105 10.33 4.23 21.94
CA THR A 105 11.55 5.04 21.93
C THR A 105 12.37 4.73 23.18
N GLY A 106 13.69 4.53 23.01
CA GLY A 106 14.59 4.17 24.11
C GLY A 106 15.77 3.36 23.60
N ASP A 107 15.97 2.17 24.13
CA ASP A 107 17.02 1.27 23.67
C ASP A 107 16.61 0.54 22.38
N ASP A 108 17.36 0.69 21.30
CA ASP A 108 17.05 0.12 19.99
C ASP A 108 17.15 -1.42 19.97
N VAL A 109 18.04 -2.03 20.78
CA VAL A 109 18.16 -3.49 20.85
C VAL A 109 16.90 -4.07 21.49
N LEU A 110 16.47 -3.48 22.61
CA LEU A 110 15.21 -3.84 23.24
C LEU A 110 14.02 -3.57 22.31
N GLY A 111 14.02 -2.42 21.64
CA GLY A 111 12.97 -2.04 20.70
C GLY A 111 12.77 -3.04 19.55
N LYS A 112 13.85 -3.61 19.01
CA LYS A 112 13.79 -4.68 17.99
C LYS A 112 13.21 -5.98 18.55
N ILE A 113 13.64 -6.38 19.74
CA ILE A 113 13.10 -7.57 20.42
C ILE A 113 11.60 -7.40 20.66
N LEU A 114 11.18 -6.23 21.14
CA LEU A 114 9.77 -5.92 21.38
C LEU A 114 8.95 -5.91 20.09
N MET A 115 9.47 -5.32 18.99
CA MET A 115 8.79 -5.30 17.70
C MET A 115 8.58 -6.72 17.15
N LYS A 116 9.61 -7.57 17.20
CA LYS A 116 9.49 -8.97 16.82
C LYS A 116 8.43 -9.69 17.66
N GLY A 117 8.48 -9.52 18.99
CA GLY A 117 7.50 -10.09 19.91
C GLY A 117 6.08 -9.59 19.65
N PHE A 118 5.92 -8.31 19.30
CA PHE A 118 4.62 -7.73 18.96
C PHE A 118 4.05 -8.35 17.68
N VAL A 119 4.85 -8.46 16.60
CA VAL A 119 4.41 -9.06 15.33
C VAL A 119 4.04 -10.53 15.53
N TYR A 120 4.85 -11.28 16.28
CA TYR A 120 4.51 -12.65 16.67
C TYR A 120 3.21 -12.70 17.48
N ALA A 121 3.03 -11.86 18.49
CA ALA A 121 1.82 -11.83 19.31
C ALA A 121 0.55 -11.51 18.50
N LEU A 122 0.66 -10.81 17.37
CA LEU A 122 -0.47 -10.59 16.46
C LEU A 122 -0.94 -11.90 15.82
N THR A 123 -0.04 -12.84 15.51
CA THR A 123 -0.39 -14.14 14.91
C THR A 123 -1.18 -15.04 15.88
N GLU A 124 -1.04 -14.79 17.19
CA GLU A 124 -1.66 -15.56 18.26
C GLU A 124 -2.97 -14.93 18.79
N GLN A 125 -3.44 -13.85 18.17
CA GLN A 125 -4.71 -13.23 18.55
C GLN A 125 -5.90 -14.01 17.98
N ASP A 126 -7.00 -14.03 18.72
CA ASP A 126 -8.27 -14.64 18.25
C ASP A 126 -8.79 -13.99 16.97
N GLN A 127 -8.47 -12.72 16.78
CA GLN A 127 -8.83 -11.95 15.59
C GLN A 127 -7.61 -11.22 15.03
N LEU A 128 -7.24 -11.56 13.80
CA LEU A 128 -6.17 -10.89 13.08
C LEU A 128 -6.59 -9.48 12.63
N PRO A 129 -5.64 -8.55 12.44
CA PRO A 129 -5.94 -7.27 11.81
C PRO A 129 -6.40 -7.47 10.35
N GLU A 130 -7.21 -6.56 9.85
CA GLU A 130 -7.61 -6.56 8.45
C GLU A 130 -6.43 -6.17 7.54
N THR A 131 -5.67 -5.16 7.95
CA THR A 131 -4.56 -4.63 7.17
C THR A 131 -3.37 -4.29 8.08
N ILE A 132 -2.17 -4.58 7.60
CA ILE A 132 -0.91 -4.10 8.18
C ILE A 132 -0.25 -3.16 7.19
N VAL A 133 -0.02 -1.91 7.59
CA VAL A 133 0.69 -0.92 6.78
C VAL A 133 2.10 -0.68 7.34
N LEU A 134 3.10 -0.73 6.46
CA LEU A 134 4.51 -0.58 6.82
C LEU A 134 5.10 0.63 6.09
N TYR A 135 5.61 1.60 6.83
CA TYR A 135 6.25 2.78 6.26
C TYR A 135 7.38 3.29 7.15
N ASN A 136 8.22 4.21 6.62
CA ASN A 136 9.46 4.64 7.25
C ASN A 136 10.32 3.42 7.62
N GLY A 137 10.91 3.35 8.79
CA GLY A 137 11.72 2.21 9.27
C GLY A 137 10.97 0.87 9.29
N GLY A 138 9.63 0.90 9.44
CA GLY A 138 8.78 -0.29 9.38
C GLY A 138 8.84 -1.05 8.05
N ALA A 139 9.18 -0.38 6.94
CA ALA A 139 9.37 -1.05 5.65
C ALA A 139 10.44 -2.14 5.67
N LYS A 140 11.40 -2.05 6.59
CA LYS A 140 12.45 -3.06 6.77
C LYS A 140 11.95 -4.38 7.37
N LEU A 141 10.76 -4.39 7.94
CA LEU A 141 10.16 -5.58 8.55
C LEU A 141 9.56 -6.56 7.54
N SER A 142 9.32 -6.12 6.29
CA SER A 142 8.67 -6.91 5.22
C SER A 142 9.62 -7.41 4.14
N VAL A 143 10.93 -7.24 4.31
CA VAL A 143 11.94 -7.57 3.31
C VAL A 143 12.69 -8.87 3.64
N GLU A 144 13.41 -9.41 2.67
CA GLU A 144 14.28 -10.56 2.85
C GLU A 144 15.24 -10.37 4.02
N GLY A 145 15.35 -11.39 4.88
CA GLY A 145 16.20 -11.39 6.07
C GLY A 145 15.59 -10.71 7.30
N ALA A 146 14.40 -10.12 7.21
CA ALA A 146 13.72 -9.58 8.38
C ALA A 146 13.25 -10.71 9.33
N GLU A 147 13.48 -10.55 10.63
CA GLU A 147 13.10 -11.56 11.64
C GLU A 147 11.57 -11.71 11.79
N THR A 148 10.81 -10.71 11.35
CA THR A 148 9.34 -10.69 11.36
C THR A 148 8.71 -11.32 10.12
N LEU A 149 9.51 -11.71 9.13
CA LEU A 149 9.04 -12.12 7.81
C LEU A 149 8.15 -13.36 7.85
N ALA A 150 8.51 -14.34 8.68
CA ALA A 150 7.74 -15.58 8.81
C ALA A 150 6.34 -15.32 9.37
N ASP A 151 6.23 -14.48 10.38
CA ASP A 151 4.98 -14.13 11.04
C ASP A 151 4.09 -13.28 10.12
N LEU A 152 4.66 -12.34 9.40
CA LEU A 152 3.94 -11.55 8.40
C LEU A 152 3.39 -12.43 7.27
N LYS A 153 4.18 -13.38 6.74
CA LYS A 153 3.72 -14.34 5.73
C LYS A 153 2.59 -15.24 6.25
N LEU A 154 2.66 -15.65 7.51
CA LEU A 154 1.60 -16.43 8.13
C LEU A 154 0.27 -15.64 8.18
N MET A 155 0.33 -14.37 8.55
CA MET A 155 -0.85 -13.49 8.56
C MET A 155 -1.37 -13.22 7.14
N GLU A 156 -0.48 -12.99 6.17
CA GLU A 156 -0.86 -12.84 4.75
C GLU A 156 -1.60 -14.07 4.23
N ALA A 157 -1.09 -15.28 4.53
CA ALA A 157 -1.73 -16.54 4.14
C ALA A 157 -3.12 -16.72 4.76
N GLN A 158 -3.40 -16.07 5.89
CA GLN A 158 -4.71 -16.01 6.55
C GLN A 158 -5.56 -14.82 6.07
N GLY A 159 -5.14 -14.12 5.02
CA GLY A 159 -5.90 -13.07 4.35
C GLY A 159 -5.70 -11.66 4.88
N VAL A 160 -4.73 -11.42 5.77
CA VAL A 160 -4.36 -10.06 6.18
C VAL A 160 -3.73 -9.31 5.02
N GLU A 161 -4.23 -8.13 4.69
CA GLU A 161 -3.62 -7.28 3.66
C GLU A 161 -2.34 -6.63 4.21
N ILE A 162 -1.19 -6.90 3.59
CA ILE A 162 0.10 -6.32 4.00
C ILE A 162 0.58 -5.33 2.94
N LEU A 163 0.75 -4.08 3.35
CA LEU A 163 1.05 -2.96 2.48
C LEU A 163 2.33 -2.24 2.90
N THR A 164 3.36 -2.26 2.05
CA THR A 164 4.63 -1.58 2.32
C THR A 164 4.83 -0.36 1.43
N CYS A 165 5.18 0.77 2.03
CA CYS A 165 5.38 2.03 1.31
C CYS A 165 6.54 1.96 0.31
N GLY A 166 6.24 2.11 -0.99
CA GLY A 166 7.24 2.07 -2.06
C GLY A 166 8.30 3.16 -1.95
N THR A 167 7.93 4.38 -1.55
CA THR A 167 8.90 5.46 -1.30
C THR A 167 9.92 5.06 -0.22
N CYS A 168 9.48 4.37 0.84
CA CYS A 168 10.37 3.93 1.91
C CYS A 168 11.29 2.79 1.44
N LEU A 169 10.75 1.81 0.71
CA LEU A 169 11.55 0.75 0.11
C LEU A 169 12.64 1.32 -0.80
N ASN A 170 12.29 2.28 -1.65
CA ASN A 170 13.25 2.94 -2.53
C ASN A 170 14.32 3.71 -1.74
N HIS A 171 13.91 4.49 -0.75
CA HIS A 171 14.83 5.26 0.09
C HIS A 171 15.89 4.39 0.77
N TYR A 172 15.49 3.21 1.24
CA TYR A 172 16.40 2.26 1.91
C TYR A 172 17.09 1.28 0.93
N GLY A 173 16.86 1.38 -0.39
CA GLY A 173 17.43 0.45 -1.39
C GLY A 173 16.89 -0.98 -1.25
N LEU A 174 15.63 -1.13 -0.85
CA LEU A 174 14.99 -2.41 -0.51
C LEU A 174 13.89 -2.82 -1.50
N SER A 175 13.71 -2.09 -2.61
CA SER A 175 12.60 -2.32 -3.56
C SER A 175 12.55 -3.75 -4.09
N GLU A 176 13.72 -4.31 -4.44
CA GLU A 176 13.85 -5.68 -4.96
C GLU A 176 13.85 -6.77 -3.86
N LYS A 177 13.85 -6.35 -2.59
CA LYS A 177 13.92 -7.26 -1.44
C LYS A 177 12.59 -7.44 -0.71
N LEU A 178 11.52 -6.82 -1.20
CA LEU A 178 10.20 -7.04 -0.61
C LEU A 178 9.83 -8.53 -0.71
N ALA A 179 9.54 -9.15 0.43
CA ALA A 179 9.35 -10.59 0.52
C ALA A 179 7.99 -11.01 1.07
N VAL A 180 7.16 -10.04 1.48
CA VAL A 180 5.77 -10.27 1.92
C VAL A 180 4.93 -9.04 1.62
N GLY A 181 3.67 -9.25 1.30
CA GLY A 181 2.71 -8.20 0.98
C GLY A 181 2.97 -7.56 -0.37
N SER A 182 2.50 -6.35 -0.50
CA SER A 182 2.57 -5.60 -1.74
C SER A 182 3.03 -4.16 -1.53
N VAL A 183 3.67 -3.61 -2.57
CA VAL A 183 4.08 -2.20 -2.57
C VAL A 183 2.83 -1.31 -2.61
N THR A 184 2.83 -0.27 -1.79
CA THR A 184 1.76 0.74 -1.76
C THR A 184 2.32 2.16 -1.76
N ASN A 185 1.43 3.14 -1.79
CA ASN A 185 1.78 4.55 -1.76
C ASN A 185 1.14 5.27 -0.55
N MET A 186 1.59 6.49 -0.25
CA MET A 186 1.09 7.26 0.88
C MET A 186 -0.39 7.60 0.77
N TYR A 187 -0.93 7.75 -0.44
CA TYR A 187 -2.35 7.99 -0.62
C TYR A 187 -3.18 6.79 -0.11
N ARG A 188 -2.80 5.56 -0.51
CA ARG A 188 -3.49 4.35 -0.03
C ARG A 188 -3.31 4.13 1.47
N ILE A 189 -2.10 4.39 2.01
CA ILE A 189 -1.86 4.33 3.46
C ILE A 189 -2.79 5.29 4.20
N ALA A 190 -2.87 6.54 3.76
CA ALA A 190 -3.76 7.54 4.37
C ALA A 190 -5.23 7.13 4.27
N GLU A 191 -5.66 6.57 3.14
CA GLU A 191 -7.02 6.07 2.95
C GLU A 191 -7.35 4.92 3.92
N VAL A 192 -6.47 3.91 4.01
CA VAL A 192 -6.62 2.77 4.93
C VAL A 192 -6.71 3.25 6.38
N LEU A 193 -5.78 4.12 6.80
CA LEU A 193 -5.78 4.65 8.16
C LEU A 193 -7.02 5.51 8.47
N SER A 194 -7.52 6.27 7.50
CA SER A 194 -8.69 7.14 7.68
C SER A 194 -10.01 6.35 7.76
N LYS A 195 -10.08 5.19 7.09
CA LYS A 195 -11.26 4.32 7.10
C LYS A 195 -11.22 3.27 8.22
N ALA A 196 -10.11 3.14 8.91
CA ALA A 196 -9.95 2.17 9.98
C ALA A 196 -10.88 2.47 11.16
N GLY A 197 -11.58 1.46 11.63
CA GLY A 197 -12.34 1.53 12.89
C GLY A 197 -11.41 1.59 14.11
N LYS A 198 -10.23 0.96 14.01
CA LYS A 198 -9.18 0.97 15.05
C LYS A 198 -7.81 0.95 14.38
N VAL A 199 -6.92 1.83 14.83
CA VAL A 199 -5.50 1.83 14.43
C VAL A 199 -4.64 1.47 15.64
N ILE A 200 -3.79 0.44 15.47
CA ILE A 200 -2.77 0.06 16.44
C ILE A 200 -1.42 0.49 15.89
N ARG A 201 -0.68 1.27 16.65
CA ARG A 201 0.66 1.71 16.30
C ARG A 201 1.58 1.47 17.50
N PRO A 202 2.44 0.44 17.46
CA PRO A 202 3.36 0.10 18.55
C PRO A 202 4.53 1.07 18.69
#